data_7ec5005daa3c1f3d70e988e293b8ba4f
#
_entry.id   7ec5005daa3c1f3d70e988e293b8ba4f
#
_cell.length_a   1.000
_cell.length_b   1.000
_cell.length_c   1.000
_cell.angle_alpha   90.00
_cell.angle_beta   90.00
_cell.angle_gamma   90.00
#
_symmetry.space_group_name_H-M   'P 1'
#
loop_
_entity.id
_entity.type
_entity.pdbx_description
1 polymer ?
#
loop_
_entity_poly.entity_id
_entity_poly.type
_entity_poly.pdbx_seq_one_letter_code
_entity_poly.pdbx_strand_id
1 'polypeptide(L)'
;MRSFMKVNILFSFVFAAILLGCSEKQSQTIPERSVRVKTMSLQEHAFREIFRAQGMVEPARKGTVSAFVPGRIDKIYYDEGSIAEPGKSLFQIDRENFSIQLEIARKDLEVMKSARLSTQQNVKLDQIKLEKAELDFNRAKTLYQSKAISTDAYEQAETNYNGAKVSLDGAVAIDNAAAAKVQQAETALKLAQKALEDSHPSVPFRALILEKLREESEFAGAGTPILIVEDPASREISCRISAIYWERMKPGTVVDVFFGGEKVCRTSIYFRAEVIDPASRTFEIKAKLPEDTVLKSGTLCDMEMILSERNGRGVPTDAVLPGRSGQMSVFVNENGTAKAYGVQCGISSDGITEVLSSGNLDGKEIIISGQAFVREGDKLEVER
;
A
#
# COMPACT_ATOMS: atom_id res chain seq x y z
N MET A 1 -63.17 7.65 65.52
CA MET A 1 -63.17 8.15 66.87
C MET A 1 -62.74 9.60 66.77
N ARG A 2 -63.67 10.48 66.90
CA ARG A 2 -63.80 11.50 67.95
C ARG A 2 -62.60 12.45 68.00
N SER A 3 -62.67 13.72 67.98
CA SER A 3 -63.72 14.64 68.45
C SER A 3 -63.22 16.05 68.21
N PHE A 4 -64.09 16.92 67.77
CA PHE A 4 -64.55 18.17 68.36
C PHE A 4 -63.45 19.20 68.77
N MET A 5 -63.61 20.43 68.70
CA MET A 5 -64.76 21.34 68.57
C MET A 5 -64.25 22.80 68.76
N LYS A 6 -64.84 23.70 68.04
CA LYS A 6 -65.32 25.00 68.46
C LYS A 6 -64.33 26.02 69.10
N VAL A 7 -64.48 27.27 69.06
CA VAL A 7 -65.52 28.23 68.86
C VAL A 7 -65.01 29.65 68.89
N ASN A 8 -65.67 30.52 68.19
CA ASN A 8 -66.17 31.86 68.44
C ASN A 8 -65.27 33.09 68.37
N ILE A 9 -65.59 33.99 67.50
CA ILE A 9 -66.54 35.15 67.55
C ILE A 9 -66.04 36.28 68.47
N LEU A 10 -65.85 37.43 67.98
CA LEU A 10 -66.66 38.61 68.14
C LEU A 10 -65.95 39.94 67.72
N PHE A 11 -66.66 40.72 66.90
CA PHE A 11 -66.87 42.19 67.05
C PHE A 11 -65.64 43.11 66.87
N SER A 12 -65.66 44.22 66.23
CA SER A 12 -66.69 45.21 65.94
C SER A 12 -66.13 46.34 65.06
N PHE A 13 -66.90 46.79 64.15
CA PHE A 13 -67.09 48.12 63.64
C PHE A 13 -66.17 49.27 64.15
N VAL A 14 -65.66 50.09 63.24
CA VAL A 14 -65.82 51.59 63.09
C VAL A 14 -65.18 52.00 61.79
N PHE A 15 -65.88 52.36 60.78
CA PHE A 15 -66.34 53.65 60.27
C PHE A 15 -65.22 54.60 59.75
N ALA A 16 -65.26 54.74 58.46
CA ALA A 16 -65.06 55.91 57.57
C ALA A 16 -63.91 56.92 57.82
N ALA A 17 -63.18 57.11 56.77
CA ALA A 17 -63.02 58.46 56.12
C ALA A 17 -62.28 58.40 54.80
N ILE A 18 -62.84 58.95 53.81
CA ILE A 18 -62.42 59.32 52.50
C ILE A 18 -61.14 60.19 52.55
N LEU A 19 -60.18 59.86 51.76
CA LEU A 19 -59.37 60.86 51.05
C LEU A 19 -58.80 60.35 49.72
N LEU A 20 -59.25 60.97 48.68
CA LEU A 20 -58.72 60.80 47.33
C LEU A 20 -57.19 61.19 47.37
N GLY A 21 -56.33 60.23 47.08
CA GLY A 21 -54.92 60.45 46.71
C GLY A 21 -54.65 59.93 45.32
N CYS A 22 -54.60 60.80 44.37
CA CYS A 22 -54.05 60.50 43.04
C CYS A 22 -52.59 59.92 43.22
N SER A 23 -52.45 58.63 43.04
CA SER A 23 -51.11 58.03 42.92
C SER A 23 -50.71 58.13 41.45
N GLU A 24 -49.82 59.02 41.16
CA GLU A 24 -49.00 59.00 39.94
C GLU A 24 -48.36 57.66 39.82
N LYS A 25 -48.70 56.95 38.73
CA LYS A 25 -47.97 55.79 38.27
C LYS A 25 -46.56 56.21 37.96
N GLN A 26 -45.64 56.10 38.90
CA GLN A 26 -44.21 56.10 38.58
C GLN A 26 -44.00 54.91 37.66
N SER A 27 -43.82 55.21 36.42
CA SER A 27 -43.25 54.29 35.44
C SER A 27 -41.84 53.94 35.98
N GLN A 28 -41.72 52.77 36.61
CA GLN A 28 -40.43 52.20 36.88
C GLN A 28 -39.81 51.91 35.50
N THR A 29 -38.92 52.77 35.05
CA THR A 29 -37.95 52.50 34.00
C THR A 29 -37.13 51.32 34.48
N ILE A 30 -37.44 50.11 33.96
CA ILE A 30 -36.58 48.94 34.12
C ILE A 30 -35.21 49.39 33.57
N PRO A 31 -34.10 49.29 34.34
CA PRO A 31 -32.79 49.73 33.84
C PRO A 31 -32.55 48.94 32.57
N GLU A 32 -32.30 49.68 31.47
CA GLU A 32 -31.96 49.08 30.20
C GLU A 32 -30.71 48.20 30.42
N ARG A 33 -30.92 46.88 30.32
CA ARG A 33 -29.85 45.93 30.49
C ARG A 33 -28.93 46.03 29.27
N SER A 34 -27.74 46.60 29.45
CA SER A 34 -26.67 46.53 28.45
C SER A 34 -25.83 45.28 28.69
N VAL A 35 -25.53 44.54 27.62
CA VAL A 35 -24.67 43.36 27.66
C VAL A 35 -23.36 43.70 26.98
N ARG A 36 -22.25 43.45 27.70
CA ARG A 36 -20.93 43.58 27.10
C ARG A 36 -20.65 42.43 26.20
N VAL A 37 -20.21 42.73 24.96
CA VAL A 37 -19.97 41.75 23.92
C VAL A 37 -18.73 42.08 23.09
N LYS A 38 -18.08 41.07 22.52
CA LYS A 38 -17.10 41.24 21.45
C LYS A 38 -17.73 40.87 20.14
N THR A 39 -17.42 41.61 19.10
CA THR A 39 -17.94 41.38 17.74
C THR A 39 -16.81 41.07 16.75
N MET A 40 -17.15 40.35 15.71
CA MET A 40 -16.27 40.05 14.60
C MET A 40 -17.07 39.97 13.30
N SER A 41 -16.49 40.32 12.19
CA SER A 41 -17.06 40.04 10.87
C SER A 41 -16.75 38.60 10.45
N LEU A 42 -17.55 38.09 9.49
CA LEU A 42 -17.24 36.78 8.87
C LEU A 42 -15.83 36.77 8.32
N GLN A 43 -15.05 35.74 8.68
CA GLN A 43 -13.68 35.57 8.19
C GLN A 43 -13.62 34.43 7.18
N GLU A 44 -12.78 34.60 6.16
CA GLU A 44 -12.43 33.50 5.25
C GLU A 44 -11.53 32.49 5.97
N HIS A 45 -11.89 31.23 5.85
CA HIS A 45 -11.17 30.13 6.47
C HIS A 45 -11.17 28.92 5.55
N ALA A 46 -10.08 28.13 5.59
CA ALA A 46 -10.00 26.87 4.87
C ALA A 46 -10.63 25.75 5.73
N PHE A 47 -11.80 25.33 5.35
CA PHE A 47 -12.52 24.25 6.05
C PHE A 47 -12.10 22.91 5.51
N ARG A 48 -11.72 22.02 6.43
CA ARG A 48 -11.32 20.64 6.14
C ARG A 48 -12.26 19.67 6.81
N GLU A 49 -12.80 18.78 6.03
CA GLU A 49 -13.49 17.63 6.58
C GLU A 49 -12.48 16.50 6.79
N ILE A 50 -12.22 16.18 8.05
CA ILE A 50 -11.20 15.22 8.46
C ILE A 50 -11.90 13.97 8.99
N PHE A 51 -11.51 12.81 8.47
CA PHE A 51 -11.85 11.52 9.05
C PHE A 51 -10.63 10.97 9.80
N ARG A 52 -10.85 10.60 11.07
CA ARG A 52 -9.81 10.09 11.95
C ARG A 52 -9.96 8.59 12.12
N ALA A 53 -8.86 7.86 11.99
CA ALA A 53 -8.79 6.43 12.27
C ALA A 53 -7.39 6.06 12.74
N GLN A 54 -7.27 4.90 13.35
CA GLN A 54 -5.96 4.31 13.67
C GLN A 54 -5.54 3.34 12.59
N GLY A 55 -4.28 3.42 12.20
CA GLY A 55 -3.64 2.50 11.27
C GLY A 55 -2.44 1.82 11.90
N MET A 56 -2.07 0.68 11.34
CA MET A 56 -0.88 -0.06 11.72
C MET A 56 0.20 0.10 10.66
N VAL A 57 1.41 0.37 11.08
CA VAL A 57 2.57 0.38 10.20
C VAL A 57 2.96 -1.05 9.86
N GLU A 58 3.00 -1.36 8.57
CA GLU A 58 3.37 -2.68 8.06
C GLU A 58 4.52 -2.55 7.04
N PRO A 59 5.37 -3.57 6.90
CA PRO A 59 6.33 -3.59 5.82
C PRO A 59 5.60 -3.86 4.50
N ALA A 60 5.90 -3.11 3.45
CA ALA A 60 5.33 -3.36 2.12
C ALA A 60 5.81 -4.70 1.52
N ARG A 61 6.95 -5.19 1.99
CA ARG A 61 7.53 -6.49 1.62
C ARG A 61 7.92 -7.25 2.87
N LYS A 62 7.20 -8.31 3.14
CA LYS A 62 7.51 -9.29 4.19
C LYS A 62 7.36 -10.68 3.58
N GLY A 63 8.28 -11.56 3.90
CA GLY A 63 8.22 -12.92 3.39
C GLY A 63 9.02 -13.89 4.21
N THR A 64 8.79 -15.17 3.95
CA THR A 64 9.56 -16.27 4.51
C THR A 64 10.51 -16.78 3.45
N VAL A 65 11.81 -16.82 3.76
CA VAL A 65 12.82 -17.42 2.91
C VAL A 65 12.97 -18.89 3.32
N SER A 66 12.59 -19.75 2.38
CA SER A 66 12.60 -21.21 2.59
C SER A 66 13.75 -21.87 1.83
N ALA A 67 14.13 -23.06 2.24
CA ALA A 67 15.05 -23.90 1.51
C ALA A 67 14.47 -24.28 0.14
N PHE A 68 15.22 -24.05 -0.94
CA PHE A 68 14.81 -24.50 -2.29
C PHE A 68 15.25 -25.93 -2.58
N VAL A 69 16.34 -26.36 -1.94
CA VAL A 69 16.89 -27.73 -2.08
C VAL A 69 16.95 -28.41 -0.71
N PRO A 70 16.83 -29.74 -0.64
CA PRO A 70 16.96 -30.46 0.62
C PRO A 70 18.43 -30.62 0.98
N GLY A 71 18.72 -30.62 2.30
CA GLY A 71 20.05 -30.83 2.82
C GLY A 71 20.19 -30.32 4.25
N ARG A 72 21.39 -30.46 4.80
CA ARG A 72 21.74 -29.90 6.09
C ARG A 72 22.05 -28.41 5.94
N ILE A 73 21.59 -27.59 6.88
CA ILE A 73 21.94 -26.18 6.94
C ILE A 73 23.38 -26.07 7.42
N ASP A 74 24.28 -25.69 6.52
CA ASP A 74 25.71 -25.53 6.82
C ASP A 74 25.97 -24.26 7.63
N LYS A 75 25.30 -23.16 7.23
CA LYS A 75 25.49 -21.85 7.86
C LYS A 75 24.33 -20.93 7.62
N ILE A 76 24.01 -20.09 8.63
CA ILE A 76 23.11 -18.93 8.53
C ILE A 76 23.98 -17.69 8.73
N TYR A 77 24.01 -16.79 7.71
CA TYR A 77 24.96 -15.67 7.68
C TYR A 77 24.50 -14.46 8.50
N TYR A 78 23.25 -14.39 8.88
CA TYR A 78 22.66 -13.23 9.54
C TYR A 78 21.85 -13.65 10.76
N ASP A 79 22.05 -12.92 11.85
CA ASP A 79 21.26 -13.07 13.07
C ASP A 79 20.00 -12.21 13.04
N GLU A 80 19.06 -12.50 13.95
CA GLU A 80 17.86 -11.70 14.14
C GLU A 80 18.20 -10.24 14.44
N GLY A 81 17.47 -9.31 13.82
CA GLY A 81 17.72 -7.88 13.88
C GLY A 81 18.81 -7.36 12.96
N SER A 82 19.59 -8.24 12.30
CA SER A 82 20.60 -7.82 11.33
C SER A 82 19.99 -7.50 9.96
N ILE A 83 20.73 -6.75 9.13
CA ILE A 83 20.32 -6.36 7.78
C ILE A 83 21.21 -7.04 6.76
N ALA A 84 20.62 -7.77 5.84
CA ALA A 84 21.29 -8.35 4.68
C ALA A 84 21.17 -7.43 3.47
N GLU A 85 22.29 -7.24 2.75
CA GLU A 85 22.30 -6.45 1.51
C GLU A 85 21.71 -7.26 0.33
N PRO A 86 21.14 -6.58 -0.69
CA PRO A 86 20.54 -7.24 -1.85
C PRO A 86 21.50 -8.23 -2.54
N GLY A 87 21.00 -9.41 -2.89
CA GLY A 87 21.76 -10.45 -3.58
C GLY A 87 22.79 -11.19 -2.74
N LYS A 88 22.94 -10.86 -1.46
CA LYS A 88 23.79 -11.65 -0.55
C LYS A 88 23.06 -12.89 -0.09
N SER A 89 23.80 -14.01 0.01
CA SER A 89 23.27 -15.26 0.53
C SER A 89 22.85 -15.10 1.99
N LEU A 90 21.66 -15.57 2.31
CA LEU A 90 21.12 -15.51 3.67
C LEU A 90 21.54 -16.72 4.50
N PHE A 91 21.56 -17.89 3.88
CA PHE A 91 22.01 -19.13 4.47
C PHE A 91 22.56 -20.07 3.39
N GLN A 92 23.12 -21.17 3.78
CA GLN A 92 23.75 -22.16 2.92
C GLN A 92 23.31 -23.58 3.31
N ILE A 93 22.96 -24.40 2.32
CA ILE A 93 22.53 -25.79 2.49
C ILE A 93 23.45 -26.67 1.68
N ASP A 94 24.15 -27.62 2.35
CA ASP A 94 24.90 -28.74 1.77
C ASP A 94 25.68 -28.39 0.48
N ARG A 95 26.34 -27.23 0.50
CA ARG A 95 27.00 -26.63 -0.67
C ARG A 95 28.06 -27.55 -1.29
N GLU A 96 28.74 -28.31 -0.43
CA GLU A 96 29.82 -29.21 -0.88
C GLU A 96 29.28 -30.26 -1.86
N ASN A 97 28.17 -30.92 -1.50
CA ASN A 97 27.54 -31.91 -2.39
C ASN A 97 27.08 -31.30 -3.72
N PHE A 98 26.45 -30.11 -3.69
CA PHE A 98 26.00 -29.46 -4.91
C PHE A 98 27.17 -28.97 -5.78
N SER A 99 28.29 -28.55 -5.16
CA SER A 99 29.51 -28.20 -5.91
C SER A 99 30.15 -29.41 -6.59
N ILE A 100 30.16 -30.58 -5.94
CA ILE A 100 30.63 -31.84 -6.50
C ILE A 100 29.73 -32.26 -7.68
N GLN A 101 28.42 -32.20 -7.53
CA GLN A 101 27.47 -32.54 -8.60
C GLN A 101 27.66 -31.64 -9.83
N LEU A 102 27.90 -30.35 -9.61
CA LEU A 102 28.22 -29.41 -10.70
C LEU A 102 29.52 -29.80 -11.42
N GLU A 103 30.57 -30.18 -10.67
CA GLU A 103 31.84 -30.60 -11.27
C GLU A 103 31.71 -31.89 -12.09
N ILE A 104 30.93 -32.87 -11.59
CA ILE A 104 30.60 -34.12 -12.32
C ILE A 104 29.88 -33.74 -13.65
N ALA A 105 28.85 -32.94 -13.60
CA ALA A 105 28.09 -32.55 -14.81
C ALA A 105 28.97 -31.78 -15.83
N ARG A 106 29.92 -30.99 -15.35
CA ARG A 106 30.90 -30.27 -16.20
C ARG A 106 31.84 -31.25 -16.91
N LYS A 107 32.33 -32.29 -16.21
CA LYS A 107 33.19 -33.29 -16.78
C LYS A 107 32.43 -34.20 -17.77
N ASP A 108 31.20 -34.56 -17.50
CA ASP A 108 30.38 -35.29 -18.43
C ASP A 108 30.16 -34.54 -19.74
N LEU A 109 29.87 -33.22 -19.63
CA LEU A 109 29.79 -32.40 -20.87
C LEU A 109 31.10 -32.35 -21.67
N GLU A 110 32.24 -32.29 -21.00
CA GLU A 110 33.57 -32.33 -21.66
C GLU A 110 33.77 -33.64 -22.43
N VAL A 111 33.39 -34.79 -21.81
CA VAL A 111 33.45 -36.10 -22.45
C VAL A 111 32.55 -36.15 -23.67
N MET A 112 31.28 -35.69 -23.57
CA MET A 112 30.36 -35.70 -24.70
C MET A 112 30.80 -34.79 -25.85
N LYS A 113 31.40 -33.61 -25.56
CA LYS A 113 31.98 -32.72 -26.58
C LYS A 113 33.16 -33.39 -27.30
N SER A 114 34.00 -34.10 -26.56
CA SER A 114 35.12 -34.85 -27.15
C SER A 114 34.67 -35.99 -28.03
N ALA A 115 33.65 -36.72 -27.61
CA ALA A 115 33.04 -37.78 -28.40
C ALA A 115 32.43 -37.26 -29.72
N ARG A 116 31.75 -36.10 -29.65
CA ARG A 116 31.21 -35.45 -30.86
C ARG A 116 32.27 -34.97 -31.79
N LEU A 117 33.39 -34.45 -31.29
CA LEU A 117 34.54 -34.07 -32.14
C LEU A 117 35.04 -35.24 -32.98
N SER A 118 35.06 -36.47 -32.41
CA SER A 118 35.44 -37.68 -33.15
C SER A 118 34.45 -38.00 -34.27
N THR A 119 33.12 -37.87 -34.01
CA THR A 119 32.11 -38.11 -35.06
C THR A 119 32.19 -37.09 -36.18
N GLN A 120 32.46 -35.84 -35.88
CA GLN A 120 32.65 -34.78 -36.86
C GLN A 120 33.88 -35.06 -37.77
N GLN A 121 34.95 -35.64 -37.23
CA GLN A 121 36.09 -36.04 -38.04
C GLN A 121 35.74 -37.19 -39.02
N ASN A 122 34.87 -38.14 -38.57
CA ASN A 122 34.37 -39.19 -39.43
C ASN A 122 33.48 -38.64 -40.58
N VAL A 123 32.56 -37.71 -40.26
CA VAL A 123 31.78 -36.98 -41.28
C VAL A 123 32.70 -36.34 -42.34
N LYS A 124 33.74 -35.62 -41.88
CA LYS A 124 34.72 -34.98 -42.79
C LYS A 124 35.47 -35.99 -43.66
N LEU A 125 35.85 -37.13 -43.08
CA LEU A 125 36.49 -38.22 -43.83
C LEU A 125 35.59 -38.77 -44.95
N ASP A 126 34.33 -39.06 -44.60
CA ASP A 126 33.36 -39.63 -45.57
C ASP A 126 32.94 -38.56 -46.60
N GLN A 127 32.95 -37.28 -46.27
CA GLN A 127 32.74 -36.17 -47.20
C GLN A 127 33.88 -36.19 -48.29
N ILE A 128 35.13 -36.35 -47.87
CA ILE A 128 36.29 -36.42 -48.79
C ILE A 128 36.17 -37.66 -49.68
N LYS A 129 35.73 -38.81 -49.12
CA LYS A 129 35.51 -40.04 -49.92
C LYS A 129 34.43 -39.84 -50.96
N LEU A 130 33.31 -39.21 -50.62
CA LEU A 130 32.24 -38.89 -51.55
C LEU A 130 32.70 -37.98 -52.68
N GLU A 131 33.45 -36.92 -52.38
CA GLU A 131 33.98 -35.98 -53.36
C GLU A 131 34.88 -36.69 -54.37
N LYS A 132 35.75 -37.60 -53.89
CA LYS A 132 36.57 -38.41 -54.77
C LYS A 132 35.73 -39.33 -55.65
N ALA A 133 34.76 -40.03 -55.06
CA ALA A 133 33.88 -40.96 -55.80
C ALA A 133 33.05 -40.24 -56.86
N GLU A 134 32.61 -39.03 -56.59
CA GLU A 134 31.88 -38.17 -57.52
C GLU A 134 32.74 -37.74 -58.71
N LEU A 135 33.98 -37.33 -58.48
CA LEU A 135 34.96 -37.00 -59.54
C LEU A 135 35.22 -38.23 -60.43
N ASP A 136 35.43 -39.42 -59.85
CA ASP A 136 35.67 -40.68 -60.59
C ASP A 136 34.46 -41.09 -61.40
N PHE A 137 33.25 -40.99 -60.84
CA PHE A 137 31.95 -41.24 -61.50
C PHE A 137 31.77 -40.30 -62.71
N ASN A 138 31.94 -39.00 -62.54
CA ASN A 138 31.79 -38.01 -63.58
C ASN A 138 32.81 -38.27 -64.75
N ARG A 139 34.01 -38.66 -64.42
CA ARG A 139 35.01 -39.08 -65.44
C ARG A 139 34.54 -40.36 -66.14
N ALA A 140 34.13 -41.39 -65.48
CA ALA A 140 33.59 -42.61 -66.03
C ALA A 140 32.37 -42.33 -66.92
N LYS A 141 31.45 -41.45 -66.53
CA LYS A 141 30.31 -41.02 -67.31
C LYS A 141 30.69 -40.39 -68.65
N THR A 142 31.68 -39.54 -68.68
CA THR A 142 32.21 -38.90 -69.92
C THR A 142 32.87 -39.92 -70.85
N LEU A 143 33.64 -40.85 -70.28
CA LEU A 143 34.31 -41.90 -71.04
C LEU A 143 33.32 -42.95 -71.60
N TYR A 144 32.26 -43.28 -70.84
CA TYR A 144 31.22 -44.15 -71.32
C TYR A 144 30.41 -43.54 -72.45
N GLN A 145 30.07 -42.26 -72.38
CA GLN A 145 29.44 -41.56 -73.48
C GLN A 145 30.26 -41.56 -74.77
N SER A 146 31.56 -41.47 -74.67
CA SER A 146 32.52 -41.60 -75.81
C SER A 146 32.81 -43.08 -76.22
N LYS A 147 32.14 -44.08 -75.58
CA LYS A 147 32.38 -45.50 -75.75
C LYS A 147 33.80 -46.00 -75.48
N ALA A 148 34.51 -45.25 -74.54
CA ALA A 148 35.91 -45.56 -74.22
C ALA A 148 36.07 -46.52 -73.06
N ILE A 149 34.97 -46.89 -72.32
CA ILE A 149 34.93 -47.88 -71.22
C ILE A 149 33.71 -48.86 -71.38
N SER A 150 33.79 -49.98 -70.69
CA SER A 150 32.71 -50.91 -70.64
C SER A 150 31.53 -50.46 -69.75
N THR A 151 30.33 -51.09 -69.96
CA THR A 151 29.12 -50.83 -69.09
C THR A 151 29.49 -51.18 -67.68
N ASP A 152 30.12 -52.32 -67.42
CA ASP A 152 30.49 -52.77 -66.05
C ASP A 152 31.37 -51.77 -65.35
N ALA A 153 32.35 -51.12 -66.06
CA ALA A 153 33.17 -50.10 -65.42
C ALA A 153 32.40 -48.83 -65.03
N TYR A 154 31.42 -48.45 -65.86
CA TYR A 154 30.51 -47.33 -65.54
C TYR A 154 29.64 -47.66 -64.34
N GLU A 155 28.93 -48.80 -64.32
CA GLU A 155 28.08 -49.26 -63.24
C GLU A 155 28.83 -49.40 -61.92
N GLN A 156 30.08 -49.88 -61.98
CA GLN A 156 30.96 -49.97 -60.82
C GLN A 156 31.29 -48.53 -60.25
N ALA A 157 31.54 -47.56 -61.08
CA ALA A 157 31.79 -46.20 -60.66
C ALA A 157 30.51 -45.56 -60.01
N GLU A 158 29.35 -45.81 -60.61
CA GLU A 158 28.03 -45.39 -60.08
C GLU A 158 27.73 -46.00 -58.70
N THR A 159 27.96 -47.34 -58.57
CA THR A 159 27.80 -48.03 -57.30
C THR A 159 28.73 -47.51 -56.22
N ASN A 160 29.97 -47.22 -56.57
CA ASN A 160 30.96 -46.61 -55.61
C ASN A 160 30.52 -45.21 -55.15
N TYR A 161 30.02 -44.36 -56.08
CA TYR A 161 29.50 -43.04 -55.74
C TYR A 161 28.26 -43.15 -54.82
N ASN A 162 27.29 -44.01 -55.17
CA ASN A 162 26.10 -44.20 -54.36
C ASN A 162 26.47 -44.76 -52.99
N GLY A 163 27.39 -45.70 -52.90
CA GLY A 163 27.90 -46.22 -51.64
C GLY A 163 28.56 -45.17 -50.75
N ALA A 164 29.38 -44.32 -51.35
CA ALA A 164 30.02 -43.20 -50.62
C ALA A 164 29.00 -42.17 -50.08
N LYS A 165 27.91 -41.92 -50.83
CA LYS A 165 26.83 -41.04 -50.43
C LYS A 165 26.07 -41.62 -49.21
N VAL A 166 25.69 -42.91 -49.23
CA VAL A 166 25.04 -43.57 -48.09
C VAL A 166 25.95 -43.61 -46.87
N SER A 167 27.27 -43.79 -47.06
CA SER A 167 28.26 -43.74 -45.95
C SER A 167 28.26 -42.38 -45.27
N LEU A 168 28.28 -41.27 -46.05
CA LEU A 168 28.23 -39.92 -45.52
C LEU A 168 26.91 -39.66 -44.75
N ASP A 169 25.77 -40.06 -45.33
CA ASP A 169 24.48 -39.89 -44.67
C ASP A 169 24.43 -40.64 -43.32
N GLY A 170 25.03 -41.83 -43.27
CA GLY A 170 25.21 -42.57 -42.02
C GLY A 170 26.11 -41.87 -41.01
N ALA A 171 27.25 -41.31 -41.45
CA ALA A 171 28.14 -40.54 -40.57
C ALA A 171 27.48 -39.27 -40.02
N VAL A 172 26.70 -38.58 -40.86
CA VAL A 172 25.92 -37.37 -40.43
C VAL A 172 24.86 -37.75 -39.41
N ALA A 173 24.16 -38.86 -39.57
CA ALA A 173 23.18 -39.36 -38.61
C ALA A 173 23.84 -39.65 -37.24
N ILE A 174 25.03 -40.25 -37.23
CA ILE A 174 25.78 -40.52 -36.00
C ILE A 174 26.24 -39.20 -35.33
N ASP A 175 26.73 -38.19 -36.12
CA ASP A 175 27.06 -36.86 -35.53
C ASP A 175 25.84 -36.17 -34.95
N ASN A 176 24.70 -36.23 -35.62
CA ASN A 176 23.44 -35.66 -35.07
C ASN A 176 23.06 -36.31 -33.74
N ALA A 177 23.22 -37.63 -33.62
CA ALA A 177 22.99 -38.33 -32.36
C ALA A 177 23.99 -37.91 -31.26
N ALA A 178 25.27 -37.72 -31.63
CA ALA A 178 26.29 -37.17 -30.70
C ALA A 178 25.98 -35.72 -30.30
N ALA A 179 25.50 -34.89 -31.23
CA ALA A 179 25.06 -33.52 -30.93
C ALA A 179 23.89 -33.50 -29.89
N ALA A 180 22.94 -34.37 -30.04
CA ALA A 180 21.84 -34.49 -29.08
C ALA A 180 22.33 -34.90 -27.68
N LYS A 181 23.36 -35.76 -27.57
CA LYS A 181 23.97 -36.11 -26.28
C LYS A 181 24.71 -34.94 -25.64
N VAL A 182 25.37 -34.10 -26.42
CA VAL A 182 26.00 -32.84 -25.92
C VAL A 182 24.93 -31.92 -25.37
N GLN A 183 23.83 -31.70 -26.07
CA GLN A 183 22.73 -30.91 -25.63
C GLN A 183 22.10 -31.42 -24.32
N GLN A 184 21.97 -32.76 -24.20
CA GLN A 184 21.51 -33.40 -22.95
C GLN A 184 22.46 -33.10 -21.79
N ALA A 185 23.77 -33.24 -21.98
CA ALA A 185 24.78 -32.93 -20.96
C ALA A 185 24.82 -31.44 -20.58
N GLU A 186 24.61 -30.53 -21.57
CA GLU A 186 24.48 -29.08 -21.29
C GLU A 186 23.27 -28.77 -20.41
N THR A 187 22.16 -29.49 -20.64
CA THR A 187 20.95 -29.31 -19.79
C THR A 187 21.19 -29.86 -18.38
N ALA A 188 21.88 -31.00 -18.25
CA ALA A 188 22.27 -31.56 -16.95
C ALA A 188 23.20 -30.58 -16.18
N LEU A 189 24.16 -29.97 -16.87
CA LEU A 189 25.04 -28.95 -16.29
C LEU A 189 24.25 -27.74 -15.76
N LYS A 190 23.29 -27.21 -16.54
CA LYS A 190 22.41 -26.11 -16.10
C LYS A 190 21.60 -26.48 -14.87
N LEU A 191 21.11 -27.71 -14.80
CA LEU A 191 20.37 -28.19 -13.63
C LEU A 191 21.23 -28.23 -12.38
N ALA A 192 22.47 -28.75 -12.50
CA ALA A 192 23.42 -28.78 -11.39
C ALA A 192 23.85 -27.36 -10.94
N GLN A 193 24.02 -26.43 -11.90
CA GLN A 193 24.28 -25.01 -11.60
C GLN A 193 23.12 -24.40 -10.80
N LYS A 194 21.89 -24.62 -11.24
CA LYS A 194 20.69 -24.12 -10.55
C LYS A 194 20.56 -24.69 -9.14
N ALA A 195 20.81 -25.98 -8.95
CA ALA A 195 20.79 -26.59 -7.64
C ALA A 195 21.82 -25.98 -6.68
N LEU A 196 23.04 -25.68 -7.17
CA LEU A 196 24.05 -24.97 -6.39
C LEU A 196 23.63 -23.54 -6.05
N GLU A 197 23.03 -22.80 -6.98
CA GLU A 197 22.45 -21.46 -6.70
C GLU A 197 21.35 -21.54 -5.66
N ASP A 198 20.45 -22.51 -5.76
CA ASP A 198 19.34 -22.72 -4.85
C ASP A 198 19.79 -23.17 -3.45
N SER A 199 21.03 -23.69 -3.33
CA SER A 199 21.63 -24.03 -2.04
C SER A 199 22.04 -22.83 -1.18
N HIS A 200 22.09 -21.62 -1.76
CA HIS A 200 22.45 -20.39 -1.06
C HIS A 200 21.53 -19.22 -1.46
N PRO A 201 20.27 -19.24 -1.04
CA PRO A 201 19.26 -18.29 -1.46
C PRO A 201 19.57 -16.85 -0.98
N SER A 202 19.17 -15.90 -1.81
CA SER A 202 19.27 -14.47 -1.54
C SER A 202 17.95 -13.78 -1.84
N VAL A 203 17.79 -12.52 -1.39
CA VAL A 203 16.66 -11.65 -1.74
C VAL A 203 17.14 -10.43 -2.51
N PRO A 204 16.29 -9.86 -3.40
CA PRO A 204 16.66 -8.74 -4.27
C PRO A 204 16.52 -7.35 -3.61
N PHE A 205 16.31 -7.29 -2.30
CA PHE A 205 16.14 -6.06 -1.53
C PHE A 205 16.94 -6.13 -0.22
N ARG A 206 17.14 -4.98 0.43
CA ARG A 206 17.69 -4.95 1.81
C ARG A 206 16.72 -5.65 2.72
N ALA A 207 17.17 -6.71 3.38
CA ALA A 207 16.34 -7.55 4.21
C ALA A 207 16.72 -7.44 5.69
N LEU A 208 15.79 -6.96 6.51
CA LEU A 208 15.88 -7.09 7.96
C LEU A 208 15.45 -8.52 8.34
N ILE A 209 16.30 -9.23 9.04
CA ILE A 209 15.99 -10.56 9.56
C ILE A 209 15.13 -10.40 10.82
N LEU A 210 13.87 -10.85 10.74
CA LEU A 210 12.95 -10.77 11.88
C LEU A 210 13.11 -11.96 12.83
N GLU A 211 13.21 -13.16 12.24
CA GLU A 211 13.20 -14.41 13.02
C GLU A 211 13.96 -15.50 12.27
N LYS A 212 14.69 -16.31 13.04
CA LYS A 212 15.28 -17.58 12.58
C LYS A 212 14.39 -18.73 13.00
N LEU A 213 13.82 -19.43 12.02
CA LEU A 213 12.92 -20.57 12.24
C LEU A 213 13.67 -21.91 12.33
N ARG A 214 14.96 -21.92 11.94
CA ARG A 214 15.85 -23.07 11.95
C ARG A 214 17.25 -22.67 12.36
N GLU A 215 18.00 -23.64 12.88
CA GLU A 215 19.36 -23.47 13.30
C GLU A 215 20.36 -24.19 12.36
N GLU A 216 21.62 -23.79 12.47
CA GLU A 216 22.73 -24.50 11.78
C GLU A 216 22.80 -25.97 12.20
N SER A 217 23.21 -26.82 11.26
CA SER A 217 23.25 -28.29 11.39
C SER A 217 21.91 -29.01 11.40
N GLU A 218 20.76 -28.31 11.36
CA GLU A 218 19.48 -28.94 11.12
C GLU A 218 19.33 -29.40 9.69
N PHE A 219 18.51 -30.42 9.46
CA PHE A 219 18.11 -30.85 8.10
C PHE A 219 16.86 -30.08 7.66
N ALA A 220 16.93 -29.48 6.47
CA ALA A 220 15.81 -28.80 5.82
C ALA A 220 15.43 -29.54 4.55
N GLY A 221 14.14 -29.87 4.39
CA GLY A 221 13.58 -30.30 3.14
C GLY A 221 13.27 -29.11 2.21
N ALA A 222 13.08 -29.36 0.93
CA ALA A 222 12.62 -28.31 0.00
C ALA A 222 11.26 -27.72 0.49
N GLY A 223 11.17 -26.38 0.55
CA GLY A 223 10.02 -25.67 1.09
C GLY A 223 10.04 -25.43 2.60
N THR A 224 11.01 -26.00 3.35
CA THR A 224 11.14 -25.73 4.79
C THR A 224 11.48 -24.26 5.03
N PRO A 225 10.69 -23.51 5.83
CA PRO A 225 10.96 -22.12 6.15
C PRO A 225 12.17 -22.00 7.06
N ILE A 226 13.09 -21.09 6.74
CA ILE A 226 14.35 -20.89 7.47
C ILE A 226 14.38 -19.51 8.15
N LEU A 227 14.06 -18.45 7.42
CA LEU A 227 14.11 -17.07 7.92
C LEU A 227 12.82 -16.32 7.58
N ILE A 228 12.39 -15.45 8.48
CA ILE A 228 11.39 -14.43 8.18
C ILE A 228 12.11 -13.10 7.97
N VAL A 229 11.85 -12.44 6.86
CA VAL A 229 12.50 -11.19 6.46
C VAL A 229 11.49 -10.11 6.09
N GLU A 230 11.85 -8.84 6.30
CA GLU A 230 11.10 -7.71 5.81
C GLU A 230 12.02 -6.67 5.15
N ASP A 231 11.46 -5.84 4.28
CA ASP A 231 12.14 -4.69 3.71
C ASP A 231 12.00 -3.48 4.65
N PRO A 232 13.06 -3.07 5.35
CA PRO A 232 12.97 -1.96 6.30
C PRO A 232 12.84 -0.59 5.64
N ALA A 233 13.10 -0.45 4.34
CA ALA A 233 13.00 0.81 3.61
C ALA A 233 11.58 1.05 3.06
N SER A 234 10.83 -0.02 2.85
CA SER A 234 9.50 0.06 2.24
C SER A 234 8.42 -0.24 3.30
N ARG A 235 7.88 0.81 3.91
CA ARG A 235 6.80 0.71 4.90
C ARG A 235 5.55 1.38 4.40
N GLU A 236 4.43 0.87 4.85
CA GLU A 236 3.10 1.40 4.58
C GLU A 236 2.30 1.44 5.89
N ILE A 237 1.31 2.29 5.95
CA ILE A 237 0.33 2.26 7.02
C ILE A 237 -0.96 1.71 6.46
N SER A 238 -1.49 0.67 7.10
CA SER A 238 -2.77 0.05 6.77
C SER A 238 -3.83 0.43 7.79
N CYS A 239 -5.06 0.63 7.33
CA CYS A 239 -6.20 0.92 8.17
C CYS A 239 -7.44 0.26 7.59
N ARG A 240 -8.33 -0.25 8.48
CA ARG A 240 -9.64 -0.77 8.11
C ARG A 240 -10.72 0.24 8.45
N ILE A 241 -11.49 0.62 7.45
CA ILE A 241 -12.50 1.68 7.52
C ILE A 241 -13.88 1.11 7.23
N SER A 242 -14.90 1.62 7.90
CA SER A 242 -16.31 1.22 7.68
C SER A 242 -16.71 1.45 6.21
N ALA A 243 -17.43 0.49 5.65
CA ALA A 243 -17.92 0.48 4.27
C ALA A 243 -18.70 1.75 3.86
N ILE A 244 -19.33 2.45 4.82
CA ILE A 244 -20.06 3.69 4.56
C ILE A 244 -19.19 4.82 3.97
N TYR A 245 -17.88 4.76 4.20
CA TYR A 245 -16.91 5.74 3.69
C TYR A 245 -16.26 5.32 2.37
N TRP A 246 -16.64 4.17 1.80
CA TRP A 246 -15.94 3.60 0.64
C TRP A 246 -15.85 4.55 -0.56
N GLU A 247 -16.94 5.24 -0.90
CA GLU A 247 -16.94 6.19 -2.01
C GLU A 247 -16.11 7.45 -1.74
N ARG A 248 -15.91 7.79 -0.49
CA ARG A 248 -15.21 9.00 -0.06
C ARG A 248 -13.71 8.79 0.12
N MET A 249 -13.27 7.54 0.38
CA MET A 249 -11.87 7.16 0.54
C MET A 249 -11.31 6.68 -0.80
N LYS A 250 -10.83 7.61 -1.62
CA LYS A 250 -10.28 7.30 -2.94
C LYS A 250 -8.75 7.27 -2.91
N PRO A 251 -8.11 6.50 -3.82
CA PRO A 251 -6.68 6.70 -4.08
C PRO A 251 -6.39 8.18 -4.38
N GLY A 252 -5.32 8.70 -3.77
CA GLY A 252 -4.99 10.14 -3.82
C GLY A 252 -5.52 10.95 -2.64
N THR A 253 -6.43 10.43 -1.79
CA THR A 253 -6.85 11.11 -0.57
C THR A 253 -5.63 11.37 0.32
N VAL A 254 -5.44 12.63 0.72
CA VAL A 254 -4.31 13.05 1.56
C VAL A 254 -4.50 12.53 2.97
N VAL A 255 -3.41 12.03 3.54
CA VAL A 255 -3.38 11.48 4.90
C VAL A 255 -2.25 12.14 5.67
N ASP A 256 -2.57 12.74 6.80
CA ASP A 256 -1.61 13.18 7.80
C ASP A 256 -1.48 12.07 8.85
N VAL A 257 -0.25 11.63 9.10
CA VAL A 257 0.06 10.56 10.05
C VAL A 257 0.64 11.16 11.31
N PHE A 258 0.10 10.75 12.46
CA PHE A 258 0.51 11.21 13.78
C PHE A 258 0.96 10.03 14.64
N PHE A 259 1.98 10.27 15.45
CA PHE A 259 2.45 9.33 16.46
C PHE A 259 2.78 10.08 17.74
N GLY A 260 2.21 9.63 18.87
CA GLY A 260 2.39 10.32 20.15
C GLY A 260 1.84 11.77 20.19
N GLY A 261 0.87 12.10 19.31
CA GLY A 261 0.30 13.44 19.18
C GLY A 261 1.07 14.37 18.24
N GLU A 262 2.24 13.97 17.76
CA GLU A 262 3.04 14.75 16.81
C GLU A 262 2.83 14.25 15.38
N LYS A 263 2.80 15.19 14.44
CA LYS A 263 2.70 14.87 13.01
C LYS A 263 4.03 14.33 12.50
N VAL A 264 4.04 13.08 12.08
CA VAL A 264 5.24 12.40 11.55
C VAL A 264 5.43 12.68 10.07
N CYS A 265 4.39 12.53 9.26
CA CYS A 265 4.48 12.75 7.83
C CYS A 265 3.11 13.06 7.21
N ARG A 266 3.16 13.53 5.96
CA ARG A 266 2.00 13.63 5.07
C ARG A 266 2.20 12.71 3.89
N THR A 267 1.18 11.95 3.57
CA THR A 267 1.17 10.99 2.48
C THR A 267 -0.18 10.96 1.78
N SER A 268 -0.42 9.97 0.93
CA SER A 268 -1.72 9.77 0.30
C SER A 268 -2.07 8.28 0.23
N ILE A 269 -3.35 7.98 0.23
CA ILE A 269 -3.86 6.63 -0.01
C ILE A 269 -3.44 6.22 -1.42
N TYR A 270 -2.72 5.12 -1.57
CA TYR A 270 -2.38 4.55 -2.87
C TYR A 270 -3.19 3.31 -3.19
N PHE A 271 -3.68 2.61 -2.15
CA PHE A 271 -4.47 1.40 -2.29
C PHE A 271 -5.76 1.51 -1.48
N ARG A 272 -6.85 1.08 -2.07
CA ARG A 272 -8.15 0.87 -1.45
C ARG A 272 -8.67 -0.48 -1.89
N ALA A 273 -9.07 -1.32 -0.96
CA ALA A 273 -9.66 -2.61 -1.27
C ALA A 273 -11.00 -2.43 -2.02
N GLU A 274 -11.17 -3.14 -3.13
CA GLU A 274 -12.42 -3.17 -3.90
C GLU A 274 -13.46 -4.12 -3.26
N VAL A 275 -13.03 -4.99 -2.35
CA VAL A 275 -13.89 -5.93 -1.65
C VAL A 275 -14.07 -5.47 -0.20
N ILE A 276 -15.32 -5.41 0.22
CA ILE A 276 -15.69 -5.15 1.61
C ILE A 276 -15.77 -6.50 2.33
N ASP A 277 -15.09 -6.60 3.46
CA ASP A 277 -15.17 -7.77 4.33
C ASP A 277 -16.59 -7.87 4.92
N PRO A 278 -17.35 -8.92 4.62
CA PRO A 278 -18.74 -9.06 5.07
C PRO A 278 -18.86 -9.26 6.58
N ALA A 279 -17.84 -9.79 7.24
CA ALA A 279 -17.87 -10.05 8.68
C ALA A 279 -17.67 -8.76 9.50
N SER A 280 -16.68 -7.97 9.13
CA SER A 280 -16.35 -6.70 9.80
C SER A 280 -17.08 -5.49 9.21
N ARG A 281 -17.62 -5.61 8.00
CA ARG A 281 -18.18 -4.52 7.20
C ARG A 281 -17.20 -3.37 6.98
N THR A 282 -15.92 -3.70 6.82
CA THR A 282 -14.84 -2.76 6.59
C THR A 282 -14.12 -3.06 5.28
N PHE A 283 -13.42 -2.08 4.77
CA PHE A 283 -12.46 -2.23 3.69
C PHE A 283 -11.09 -1.71 4.13
N GLU A 284 -10.06 -2.22 3.50
CA GLU A 284 -8.69 -1.83 3.78
C GLU A 284 -8.25 -0.68 2.88
N ILE A 285 -7.53 0.25 3.47
CA ILE A 285 -6.77 1.27 2.75
C ILE A 285 -5.30 1.18 3.15
N LYS A 286 -4.41 1.58 2.23
CA LYS A 286 -2.98 1.66 2.50
C LYS A 286 -2.41 2.96 1.98
N ALA A 287 -1.48 3.53 2.75
CA ALA A 287 -0.71 4.70 2.38
C ALA A 287 0.79 4.42 2.58
N LYS A 288 1.62 4.79 1.60
CA LYS A 288 3.08 4.59 1.69
C LYS A 288 3.67 5.59 2.68
N LEU A 289 4.58 5.11 3.50
CA LEU A 289 5.36 5.98 4.37
C LEU A 289 6.67 6.37 3.68
N PRO A 290 7.25 7.54 4.01
CA PRO A 290 8.58 7.92 3.56
C PRO A 290 9.64 6.92 4.05
N GLU A 291 10.69 6.71 3.25
CA GLU A 291 11.77 5.75 3.57
C GLU A 291 12.52 6.11 4.86
N ASP A 292 12.62 7.40 5.17
CA ASP A 292 13.29 7.96 6.35
C ASP A 292 12.39 7.99 7.60
N THR A 293 11.19 7.40 7.53
CA THR A 293 10.27 7.39 8.68
C THR A 293 10.90 6.68 9.89
N VAL A 294 10.71 7.27 11.06
CA VAL A 294 11.14 6.70 12.34
C VAL A 294 10.22 5.57 12.83
N LEU A 295 9.04 5.46 12.23
CA LEU A 295 8.04 4.45 12.62
C LEU A 295 8.51 3.05 12.26
N LYS A 296 8.36 2.11 13.19
CA LYS A 296 8.70 0.70 13.01
C LYS A 296 7.46 -0.11 12.62
N SER A 297 7.67 -1.21 11.92
CA SER A 297 6.60 -2.18 11.66
C SER A 297 5.94 -2.62 12.98
N GLY A 298 4.61 -2.71 12.98
CA GLY A 298 3.81 -3.00 14.17
C GLY A 298 3.43 -1.76 15.01
N THR A 299 3.90 -0.56 14.68
CA THR A 299 3.50 0.67 15.37
C THR A 299 2.08 1.06 15.00
N LEU A 300 1.24 1.37 16.01
CA LEU A 300 -0.06 1.99 15.80
C LEU A 300 0.10 3.51 15.71
N CYS A 301 -0.52 4.11 14.72
CA CYS A 301 -0.49 5.55 14.45
C CYS A 301 -1.90 6.09 14.21
N ASP A 302 -2.11 7.35 14.54
CA ASP A 302 -3.34 8.03 14.19
C ASP A 302 -3.22 8.59 12.76
N MET A 303 -4.29 8.42 11.99
CA MET A 303 -4.39 8.88 10.60
C MET A 303 -5.51 9.90 10.49
N GLU A 304 -5.20 11.08 9.98
CA GLU A 304 -6.18 12.08 9.60
C GLU A 304 -6.29 12.13 8.07
N MET A 305 -7.41 11.65 7.55
CA MET A 305 -7.71 11.64 6.12
C MET A 305 -8.54 12.85 5.75
N ILE A 306 -8.04 13.67 4.84
CA ILE A 306 -8.72 14.89 4.39
C ILE A 306 -9.70 14.52 3.29
N LEU A 307 -10.98 14.44 3.64
CA LEU A 307 -12.04 14.04 2.71
C LEU A 307 -12.46 15.16 1.76
N SER A 308 -12.44 16.39 2.24
CA SER A 308 -12.68 17.58 1.43
C SER A 308 -11.98 18.79 2.05
N GLU A 309 -11.55 19.70 1.22
CA GLU A 309 -11.00 20.99 1.61
C GLU A 309 -11.62 22.07 0.73
N ARG A 310 -12.15 23.11 1.35
CA ARG A 310 -12.74 24.25 0.64
C ARG A 310 -12.57 25.54 1.43
N ASN A 311 -12.45 26.64 0.73
CA ASN A 311 -12.50 27.96 1.35
C ASN A 311 -13.96 28.37 1.54
N GLY A 312 -14.27 28.85 2.71
CA GLY A 312 -15.59 29.32 3.08
C GLY A 312 -15.48 30.44 4.10
N ARG A 313 -16.62 30.97 4.53
CA ARG A 313 -16.67 31.99 5.60
C ARG A 313 -17.22 31.36 6.87
N GLY A 314 -16.64 31.70 8.00
CA GLY A 314 -17.02 31.13 9.27
C GLY A 314 -16.93 32.07 10.43
N VAL A 315 -17.45 31.60 11.55
CA VAL A 315 -17.43 32.27 12.86
C VAL A 315 -16.90 31.29 13.90
N PRO A 316 -16.34 31.77 15.02
CA PRO A 316 -16.00 30.87 16.13
C PRO A 316 -17.18 29.97 16.49
N THR A 317 -16.91 28.69 16.70
CA THR A 317 -17.96 27.70 17.00
C THR A 317 -18.84 28.10 18.19
N ASP A 318 -18.27 28.76 19.20
CA ASP A 318 -18.98 29.25 20.39
C ASP A 318 -19.97 30.38 20.08
N ALA A 319 -19.83 31.08 18.94
CA ALA A 319 -20.75 32.11 18.51
C ALA A 319 -22.07 31.52 17.92
N VAL A 320 -22.08 30.25 17.59
CA VAL A 320 -23.22 29.55 17.00
C VAL A 320 -24.06 28.95 18.13
N LEU A 321 -25.27 29.41 18.26
CA LEU A 321 -26.20 28.96 19.33
C LEU A 321 -27.38 28.23 18.76
N PRO A 322 -27.96 27.27 19.49
CA PRO A 322 -29.21 26.65 19.10
C PRO A 322 -30.36 27.65 19.15
N GLY A 323 -31.03 27.84 18.02
CA GLY A 323 -32.18 28.73 17.87
C GLY A 323 -33.51 28.06 18.31
N ARG A 324 -34.59 28.87 18.35
CA ARG A 324 -35.90 28.46 18.87
C ARG A 324 -36.62 27.33 18.09
N SER A 325 -36.23 27.09 16.85
CA SER A 325 -36.86 26.09 15.97
C SER A 325 -35.93 24.90 15.64
N GLY A 326 -34.87 24.68 16.42
CA GLY A 326 -33.87 23.66 16.11
C GLY A 326 -32.89 24.05 15.01
N GLN A 327 -33.02 25.26 14.43
CA GLN A 327 -32.01 25.84 13.53
C GLN A 327 -30.91 26.51 14.36
N MET A 328 -29.67 26.49 13.86
CA MET A 328 -28.59 27.25 14.47
C MET A 328 -28.77 28.73 14.18
N SER A 329 -28.33 29.58 15.10
CA SER A 329 -28.43 31.03 15.00
C SER A 329 -27.17 31.71 15.52
N VAL A 330 -26.88 32.91 15.00
CA VAL A 330 -25.86 33.80 15.50
C VAL A 330 -26.49 35.13 15.88
N PHE A 331 -25.97 35.81 16.91
CA PHE A 331 -26.38 37.16 17.22
C PHE A 331 -25.49 38.16 16.47
N VAL A 332 -26.13 39.19 15.96
CA VAL A 332 -25.49 40.30 15.23
C VAL A 332 -25.75 41.60 15.94
N ASN A 333 -24.77 42.45 15.96
CA ASN A 333 -24.92 43.84 16.39
C ASN A 333 -25.53 44.70 15.26
N GLU A 334 -26.80 45.08 15.41
CA GLU A 334 -27.45 46.05 14.51
C GLU A 334 -27.68 47.36 15.28
N ASN A 335 -26.82 48.35 15.01
CA ASN A 335 -26.91 49.68 15.61
C ASN A 335 -26.96 49.69 17.16
N GLY A 336 -26.14 48.86 17.80
CA GLY A 336 -26.10 48.77 19.27
C GLY A 336 -27.20 47.83 19.88
N THR A 337 -27.91 47.06 19.04
CA THR A 337 -28.97 46.16 19.47
C THR A 337 -28.71 44.76 18.95
N ALA A 338 -28.94 43.75 19.78
CA ALA A 338 -28.76 42.37 19.42
C ALA A 338 -29.91 41.83 18.56
N LYS A 339 -29.62 41.22 17.44
CA LYS A 339 -30.60 40.54 16.58
C LYS A 339 -30.14 39.17 16.21
N ALA A 340 -31.05 38.18 16.38
CA ALA A 340 -30.75 36.79 16.02
C ALA A 340 -30.96 36.54 14.55
N TYR A 341 -29.98 35.86 13.91
CA TYR A 341 -30.02 35.42 12.53
C TYR A 341 -29.87 33.89 12.48
N GLY A 342 -30.84 33.23 11.87
CA GLY A 342 -30.75 31.80 11.57
C GLY A 342 -29.66 31.53 10.53
N VAL A 343 -28.81 30.55 10.79
CA VAL A 343 -27.71 30.15 9.93
C VAL A 343 -27.73 28.68 9.59
N GLN A 344 -27.30 28.34 8.39
CA GLN A 344 -26.99 26.96 8.05
C GLN A 344 -25.49 26.76 8.24
N CYS A 345 -25.14 25.84 9.14
CA CYS A 345 -23.73 25.52 9.44
C CYS A 345 -23.25 24.41 8.52
N GLY A 346 -22.02 24.53 8.11
CA GLY A 346 -21.29 23.52 7.37
C GLY A 346 -20.27 22.78 8.25
N ILE A 347 -19.05 22.65 7.74
CA ILE A 347 -17.94 21.99 8.44
C ILE A 347 -17.44 22.89 9.58
N SER A 348 -17.07 22.28 10.72
CA SER A 348 -16.32 22.95 11.78
C SER A 348 -14.88 22.46 11.75
N SER A 349 -13.93 23.39 11.67
CA SER A 349 -12.49 23.16 11.64
C SER A 349 -11.78 24.19 12.49
N ASP A 350 -10.83 23.77 13.30
CA ASP A 350 -9.97 24.64 14.12
C ASP A 350 -10.74 25.65 15.01
N GLY A 351 -11.89 25.23 15.54
CA GLY A 351 -12.73 26.08 16.40
C GLY A 351 -13.58 27.11 15.64
N ILE A 352 -13.60 27.06 14.32
CA ILE A 352 -14.42 27.90 13.43
C ILE A 352 -15.46 27.03 12.75
N THR A 353 -16.73 27.48 12.77
CA THR A 353 -17.85 26.82 12.09
C THR A 353 -18.19 27.59 10.82
N GLU A 354 -18.26 26.84 9.71
CA GLU A 354 -18.62 27.37 8.41
C GLU A 354 -20.09 27.80 8.38
N VAL A 355 -20.34 28.97 7.81
CA VAL A 355 -21.69 29.50 7.58
C VAL A 355 -22.00 29.41 6.09
N LEU A 356 -22.88 28.46 5.71
CA LEU A 356 -23.21 28.17 4.30
C LEU A 356 -24.13 29.23 3.71
N SER A 357 -25.02 29.85 4.50
CA SER A 357 -25.92 30.92 4.10
C SER A 357 -25.47 32.26 4.70
N SER A 358 -24.51 32.91 4.04
CA SER A 358 -23.93 34.17 4.54
C SER A 358 -24.60 35.42 3.96
N GLY A 359 -25.47 35.34 3.00
CA GLY A 359 -26.02 36.49 2.26
C GLY A 359 -26.67 37.59 3.15
N ASN A 360 -27.15 37.23 4.34
CA ASN A 360 -27.72 38.20 5.29
C ASN A 360 -26.72 38.67 6.37
N LEU A 361 -25.50 38.13 6.36
CA LEU A 361 -24.48 38.41 7.39
C LEU A 361 -23.25 39.15 6.85
N ASP A 362 -23.18 39.34 5.52
CA ASP A 362 -22.06 40.05 4.90
C ASP A 362 -21.94 41.48 5.42
N GLY A 363 -20.75 41.83 5.93
CA GLY A 363 -20.46 43.14 6.48
C GLY A 363 -21.06 43.43 7.85
N LYS A 364 -21.76 42.43 8.47
CA LYS A 364 -22.32 42.60 9.81
C LYS A 364 -21.35 42.16 10.90
N GLU A 365 -21.48 42.81 12.07
CA GLU A 365 -20.73 42.49 13.27
C GLU A 365 -21.41 41.33 14.04
N ILE A 366 -20.83 40.16 14.02
CA ILE A 366 -21.34 38.98 14.71
C ILE A 366 -20.76 38.96 16.13
N ILE A 367 -21.61 38.65 17.09
CA ILE A 367 -21.23 38.55 18.50
C ILE A 367 -20.51 37.23 18.73
N ILE A 368 -19.24 37.31 19.16
CA ILE A 368 -18.38 36.16 19.38
C ILE A 368 -18.05 35.88 20.84
N SER A 369 -18.31 36.84 21.71
CA SER A 369 -18.15 36.69 23.15
C SER A 369 -19.29 37.41 23.89
N GLY A 370 -19.76 36.84 25.01
CA GLY A 370 -20.93 37.35 25.74
C GLY A 370 -22.29 36.86 25.18
N GLN A 371 -22.27 36.14 24.04
CA GLN A 371 -23.47 35.66 23.32
C GLN A 371 -24.45 34.83 24.17
N ALA A 372 -23.96 34.08 25.16
CA ALA A 372 -24.82 33.28 26.07
C ALA A 372 -25.73 34.13 26.99
N PHE A 373 -25.39 35.40 27.17
CA PHE A 373 -26.13 36.34 27.99
C PHE A 373 -27.01 37.29 27.20
N VAL A 374 -26.89 37.26 25.87
CA VAL A 374 -27.62 38.15 24.96
C VAL A 374 -29.00 37.58 24.64
N ARG A 375 -29.98 38.41 24.60
CA ARG A 375 -31.34 38.13 24.09
C ARG A 375 -31.64 39.04 22.92
N GLU A 376 -32.55 38.62 22.07
CA GLU A 376 -33.00 39.43 20.95
C GLU A 376 -33.60 40.76 21.47
N GLY A 377 -33.08 41.89 21.00
CA GLY A 377 -33.50 43.21 21.40
C GLY A 377 -32.66 43.82 22.55
N ASP A 378 -31.72 43.10 23.16
CA ASP A 378 -30.84 43.68 24.21
C ASP A 378 -29.94 44.76 23.66
N LYS A 379 -29.71 45.86 24.45
CA LYS A 379 -28.69 46.86 24.14
C LYS A 379 -27.32 46.26 24.37
N LEU A 380 -26.40 46.53 23.42
CA LEU A 380 -25.04 45.99 23.41
C LEU A 380 -24.03 47.09 23.72
N GLU A 381 -23.06 46.77 24.56
CA GLU A 381 -21.85 47.52 24.80
C GLU A 381 -20.68 46.75 24.18
N VAL A 382 -20.20 47.19 23.00
CA VAL A 382 -19.14 46.48 22.25
C VAL A 382 -17.78 46.85 22.87
N GLU A 383 -17.12 45.86 23.43
CA GLU A 383 -15.71 45.91 23.79
C GLU A 383 -14.84 45.84 22.49
N ARG A 384 -14.04 46.91 22.29
CA ARG A 384 -13.08 46.94 21.17
C ARG A 384 -11.81 46.14 21.44
#